data_00ccff62585fc94a94227c3a5a20ef7d
#
_entry.id   00ccff62585fc94a94227c3a5a20ef7d
#
_cell.length_a   1.000
_cell.length_b   1.000
_cell.length_c   1.000
_cell.angle_alpha   90.00
_cell.angle_beta   90.00
_cell.angle_gamma   90.00
#
_symmetry.space_group_name_H-M   'P 1'
#
loop_
_entity.id
_entity.type
_entity.pdbx_description
1 polymer ?
#
loop_
_entity_poly.entity_id
_entity_poly.type
_entity_poly.pdbx_seq_one_letter_code
_entity_poly.pdbx_strand_id
1 'polypeptide(L)'
;MSTKTNKKWNKFDTAWVLNLFGTAVGAGVLFLPINAGMGGFWPLVVMAILVGPMTYFAHRGLAYFVLSSSKPGSDITEVVEEHFGPTAGKLITLLYFFAIFPILLIYGNGITNTVDSFIVNQLGMASPNRVILSFVLIAILISVMLFSEKVMLKITELLVYPLVLILFALSIYLIPQWNASMLYELPTAGGFITTLWLTIPVLVFSFNHSPAISSFTLSQQREYKDFNTTEYHIGRTEKGTSTVLLFFVMFFVFSCVLTLTPAELLEAKAQNISILSYLANKFDNPYISYFAPLVAFFAITSSFFGHYLGAREGLEGLYLKMKGESVNRKKLNYGTAVFFLLTLWGVAIINPSILGLIESLGGPIIAMILFIMPMYAIRNVPAMKRYQGRFSNVFVTVMGLIAISAVVYGLL
;
A
#
# COMPACT_ATOMS: atom_id res chain seq x y z
N MET A 1 -8.74 32.78 -23.67
CA MET A 1 -7.29 32.82 -23.45
C MET A 1 -6.83 31.42 -23.03
N SER A 2 -6.05 30.73 -23.85
CA SER A 2 -5.46 29.44 -23.48
C SER A 2 -4.39 29.70 -22.42
N THR A 3 -4.70 29.44 -21.16
CA THR A 3 -3.71 29.45 -20.08
C THR A 3 -2.66 28.37 -20.41
N LYS A 4 -1.42 28.80 -20.68
CA LYS A 4 -0.31 27.86 -20.93
C LYS A 4 -0.17 26.96 -19.68
N THR A 5 -0.38 25.67 -19.85
CA THR A 5 -0.16 24.67 -18.81
C THR A 5 1.26 24.81 -18.27
N ASN A 6 1.41 25.13 -17.00
CA ASN A 6 2.72 25.14 -16.33
C ASN A 6 3.19 23.70 -16.12
N LYS A 7 4.14 23.26 -16.95
CA LYS A 7 4.66 21.89 -16.94
C LYS A 7 5.95 21.71 -16.13
N LYS A 8 6.38 22.74 -15.40
CA LYS A 8 7.64 22.69 -14.66
C LYS A 8 7.47 21.87 -13.39
N TRP A 9 8.34 20.88 -13.19
CA TRP A 9 8.43 20.11 -11.97
C TRP A 9 8.89 20.99 -10.81
N ASN A 10 8.30 20.82 -9.64
CA ASN A 10 8.64 21.60 -8.46
C ASN A 10 8.81 20.70 -7.21
N LYS A 11 9.15 21.32 -6.07
CA LYS A 11 9.34 20.61 -4.78
C LYS A 11 8.05 19.96 -4.27
N PHE A 12 6.91 20.52 -4.59
CA PHE A 12 5.60 19.99 -4.21
C PHE A 12 5.33 18.64 -4.91
N ASP A 13 5.65 18.53 -6.21
CA ASP A 13 5.55 17.26 -6.94
C ASP A 13 6.47 16.19 -6.33
N THR A 14 7.71 16.57 -5.98
CA THR A 14 8.67 15.66 -5.34
C THR A 14 8.18 15.19 -3.97
N ALA A 15 7.63 16.10 -3.15
CA ALA A 15 7.09 15.76 -1.84
C ALA A 15 5.94 14.75 -1.96
N TRP A 16 5.08 14.89 -2.99
CA TRP A 16 4.02 13.92 -3.22
C TRP A 16 4.51 12.58 -3.75
N VAL A 17 5.54 12.55 -4.62
CA VAL A 17 6.18 11.27 -4.99
C VAL A 17 6.67 10.52 -3.76
N LEU A 18 7.33 11.20 -2.82
CA LEU A 18 7.83 10.59 -1.59
C LEU A 18 6.70 10.16 -0.64
N ASN A 19 5.64 10.96 -0.55
CA ASN A 19 4.49 10.64 0.29
C ASN A 19 3.74 9.39 -0.21
N LEU A 20 3.47 9.33 -1.52
CA LEU A 20 2.84 8.17 -2.17
C LEU A 20 3.74 6.93 -2.08
N PHE A 21 5.07 7.10 -2.25
CA PHE A 21 6.05 6.04 -2.02
C PHE A 21 5.97 5.51 -0.58
N GLY A 22 6.01 6.40 0.41
CA GLY A 22 5.92 6.03 1.82
C GLY A 22 4.59 5.37 2.19
N THR A 23 3.50 5.74 1.52
CA THR A 23 2.21 5.08 1.68
C THR A 23 2.24 3.63 1.14
N ALA A 24 2.86 3.40 -0.01
CA ALA A 24 2.95 2.07 -0.62
C ALA A 24 3.94 1.16 0.11
N VAL A 25 5.12 1.68 0.52
CA VAL A 25 6.17 0.87 1.15
C VAL A 25 5.86 0.60 2.61
N GLY A 26 5.21 -0.52 2.85
CA GLY A 26 4.77 -0.98 4.18
C GLY A 26 4.88 -2.49 4.31
N ALA A 27 4.00 -3.09 5.12
CA ALA A 27 3.99 -4.55 5.33
C ALA A 27 3.93 -5.33 4.00
N GLY A 28 3.18 -4.86 3.00
CA GLY A 28 3.11 -5.51 1.69
C GLY A 28 4.48 -5.74 1.07
N VAL A 29 5.30 -4.69 1.01
CA VAL A 29 6.68 -4.77 0.47
C VAL A 29 7.56 -5.69 1.30
N LEU A 30 7.38 -5.68 2.63
CA LEU A 30 8.18 -6.50 3.55
C LEU A 30 7.81 -7.99 3.52
N PHE A 31 6.64 -8.35 3.04
CA PHE A 31 6.19 -9.73 2.87
C PHE A 31 6.22 -10.22 1.41
N LEU A 32 6.37 -9.31 0.45
CA LEU A 32 6.44 -9.64 -0.98
C LEU A 32 7.59 -10.61 -1.33
N PRO A 33 8.83 -10.45 -0.80
CA PRO A 33 9.90 -11.42 -1.07
C PRO A 33 9.56 -12.83 -0.62
N ILE A 34 8.83 -12.97 0.50
CA ILE A 34 8.40 -14.27 1.03
C ILE A 34 7.42 -14.94 0.05
N ASN A 35 6.35 -14.21 -0.35
CA ASN A 35 5.35 -14.76 -1.27
C ASN A 35 5.91 -15.01 -2.68
N ALA A 36 6.53 -13.99 -3.28
CA ALA A 36 7.02 -14.04 -4.66
C ALA A 36 8.23 -14.97 -4.81
N GLY A 37 9.11 -15.05 -3.80
CA GLY A 37 10.30 -15.88 -3.83
C GLY A 37 10.01 -17.36 -3.73
N MET A 38 8.94 -17.76 -3.03
CA MET A 38 8.48 -19.17 -3.03
C MET A 38 8.07 -19.67 -4.42
N GLY A 39 7.68 -18.77 -5.31
CA GLY A 39 7.33 -19.10 -6.69
C GLY A 39 8.51 -19.21 -7.65
N GLY A 40 9.72 -18.86 -7.21
CA GLY A 40 10.94 -18.91 -8.00
C GLY A 40 11.27 -17.62 -8.74
N PHE A 41 12.44 -17.57 -9.35
CA PHE A 41 13.01 -16.37 -9.96
C PHE A 41 12.25 -15.90 -11.21
N TRP A 42 11.91 -16.81 -12.13
CA TRP A 42 11.35 -16.43 -13.43
C TRP A 42 9.94 -15.84 -13.36
N PRO A 43 9.00 -16.37 -12.55
CA PRO A 43 7.75 -15.68 -12.26
C PRO A 43 7.97 -14.27 -11.70
N LEU A 44 8.97 -14.08 -10.81
CA LEU A 44 9.31 -12.76 -10.25
C LEU A 44 9.75 -11.76 -11.33
N VAL A 45 10.52 -12.20 -12.35
CA VAL A 45 10.89 -11.33 -13.49
C VAL A 45 9.65 -10.84 -14.23
N VAL A 46 8.70 -11.73 -14.52
CA VAL A 46 7.44 -11.33 -15.19
C VAL A 46 6.62 -10.38 -14.31
N MET A 47 6.56 -10.62 -13.01
CA MET A 47 5.90 -9.72 -12.05
C MET A 47 6.54 -8.33 -12.05
N ALA A 48 7.87 -8.24 -12.11
CA ALA A 48 8.58 -6.95 -12.19
C ALA A 48 8.23 -6.15 -13.45
N ILE A 49 8.02 -6.83 -14.57
CA ILE A 49 7.58 -6.18 -15.82
C ILE A 49 6.14 -5.68 -15.71
N LEU A 50 5.26 -6.45 -15.07
CA LEU A 50 3.83 -6.13 -14.97
C LEU A 50 3.53 -5.06 -13.93
N VAL A 51 4.22 -5.06 -12.78
CA VAL A 51 3.86 -4.22 -11.63
C VAL A 51 4.00 -2.73 -11.88
N GLY A 52 4.99 -2.29 -12.66
CA GLY A 52 5.17 -0.88 -13.00
C GLY A 52 3.97 -0.29 -13.76
N PRO A 53 3.58 -0.85 -14.91
CA PRO A 53 2.37 -0.45 -15.63
C PRO A 53 1.08 -0.61 -14.79
N MET A 54 0.95 -1.70 -14.02
CA MET A 54 -0.20 -1.92 -13.12
C MET A 54 -0.34 -0.76 -12.15
N THR A 55 0.72 -0.43 -11.43
CA THR A 55 0.74 0.65 -10.43
C THR A 55 0.42 1.99 -11.07
N TYR A 56 1.13 2.36 -12.13
CA TYR A 56 0.95 3.66 -12.77
C TYR A 56 -0.46 3.87 -13.33
N PHE A 57 -0.94 2.92 -14.13
CA PHE A 57 -2.22 3.12 -14.81
C PHE A 57 -3.41 3.04 -13.88
N ALA A 58 -3.37 2.17 -12.86
CA ALA A 58 -4.46 2.03 -11.91
C ALA A 58 -4.58 3.26 -11.00
N HIS A 59 -3.49 3.70 -10.36
CA HIS A 59 -3.53 4.86 -9.45
C HIS A 59 -3.82 6.16 -10.20
N ARG A 60 -3.24 6.36 -11.39
CA ARG A 60 -3.61 7.48 -12.26
C ARG A 60 -5.09 7.45 -12.62
N GLY A 61 -5.64 6.28 -12.92
CA GLY A 61 -7.07 6.11 -13.21
C GLY A 61 -7.95 6.53 -12.04
N LEU A 62 -7.57 6.13 -10.83
CA LEU A 62 -8.26 6.51 -9.60
C LEU A 62 -8.13 8.02 -9.31
N ALA A 63 -6.93 8.60 -9.49
CA ALA A 63 -6.72 10.03 -9.32
C ALA A 63 -7.56 10.86 -10.33
N TYR A 64 -7.64 10.42 -11.58
CA TYR A 64 -8.49 11.07 -12.58
C TYR A 64 -9.98 10.90 -12.28
N PHE A 65 -10.38 9.80 -11.64
CA PHE A 65 -11.74 9.64 -11.14
C PHE A 65 -12.06 10.68 -10.07
N VAL A 66 -11.19 10.86 -9.07
CA VAL A 66 -11.38 11.91 -8.05
C VAL A 66 -11.38 13.31 -8.67
N LEU A 67 -10.49 13.57 -9.65
CA LEU A 67 -10.43 14.86 -10.36
C LEU A 67 -11.68 15.16 -11.18
N SER A 68 -12.48 14.15 -11.55
CA SER A 68 -13.63 14.29 -12.44
C SER A 68 -14.88 14.87 -11.78
N SER A 69 -14.87 15.13 -10.47
CA SER A 69 -16.00 15.77 -9.77
C SER A 69 -16.30 17.16 -10.35
N SER A 70 -17.58 17.45 -10.46
CA SER A 70 -18.08 18.80 -10.80
C SER A 70 -17.88 19.82 -9.66
N LYS A 71 -17.65 19.33 -8.44
CA LYS A 71 -17.44 20.14 -7.22
C LYS A 71 -15.97 20.05 -6.82
N PRO A 72 -15.16 21.10 -7.05
CA PRO A 72 -13.76 21.11 -6.61
C PRO A 72 -13.65 20.90 -5.10
N GLY A 73 -12.76 20.01 -4.69
CA GLY A 73 -12.55 19.70 -3.27
C GLY A 73 -13.35 18.51 -2.75
N SER A 74 -14.18 17.87 -3.58
CA SER A 74 -14.85 16.62 -3.22
C SER A 74 -13.87 15.47 -3.09
N ASP A 75 -13.97 14.75 -1.97
CA ASP A 75 -13.21 13.53 -1.74
C ASP A 75 -13.78 12.34 -2.53
N ILE A 76 -13.08 11.20 -2.52
CA ILE A 76 -13.50 10.02 -3.27
C ILE A 76 -14.91 9.55 -2.88
N THR A 77 -15.31 9.70 -1.61
CA THR A 77 -16.62 9.25 -1.12
C THR A 77 -17.76 10.10 -1.66
N GLU A 78 -17.52 11.39 -1.87
CA GLU A 78 -18.47 12.31 -2.50
C GLU A 78 -18.51 12.08 -4.02
N VAL A 79 -17.36 11.84 -4.66
CA VAL A 79 -17.27 11.61 -6.11
C VAL A 79 -17.99 10.32 -6.51
N VAL A 80 -17.88 9.25 -5.73
CA VAL A 80 -18.64 8.01 -6.02
C VAL A 80 -20.13 8.22 -5.91
N GLU A 81 -20.61 9.06 -4.99
CA GLU A 81 -22.02 9.38 -4.89
C GLU A 81 -22.50 10.27 -6.04
N GLU A 82 -21.69 11.27 -6.43
CA GLU A 82 -21.98 12.13 -7.57
C GLU A 82 -22.15 11.32 -8.87
N HIS A 83 -21.27 10.35 -9.13
CA HIS A 83 -21.25 9.63 -10.40
C HIS A 83 -22.15 8.40 -10.44
N PHE A 84 -22.37 7.74 -9.30
CA PHE A 84 -23.11 6.46 -9.25
C PHE A 84 -24.42 6.54 -8.47
N GLY A 85 -24.72 7.70 -7.88
CA GLY A 85 -25.93 7.93 -7.09
C GLY A 85 -25.81 7.48 -5.62
N PRO A 86 -26.80 7.83 -4.78
CA PRO A 86 -26.68 7.68 -3.32
C PRO A 86 -26.54 6.25 -2.85
N THR A 87 -27.26 5.30 -3.46
CA THR A 87 -27.23 3.88 -3.05
C THR A 87 -25.91 3.23 -3.40
N ALA A 88 -25.46 3.37 -4.65
CA ALA A 88 -24.18 2.84 -5.10
C ALA A 88 -23.02 3.57 -4.40
N GLY A 89 -23.16 4.89 -4.15
CA GLY A 89 -22.20 5.69 -3.42
C GLY A 89 -21.95 5.17 -2.00
N LYS A 90 -23.00 4.78 -1.26
CA LYS A 90 -22.86 4.16 0.07
C LYS A 90 -22.15 2.81 0.00
N LEU A 91 -22.54 1.95 -0.95
CA LEU A 91 -21.94 0.64 -1.13
C LEU A 91 -20.45 0.72 -1.51
N ILE A 92 -20.10 1.60 -2.44
CA ILE A 92 -18.72 1.80 -2.88
C ILE A 92 -17.89 2.45 -1.75
N THR A 93 -18.45 3.38 -0.97
CA THR A 93 -17.77 3.95 0.21
C THR A 93 -17.50 2.87 1.27
N LEU A 94 -18.44 1.97 1.49
CA LEU A 94 -18.24 0.81 2.38
C LEU A 94 -17.14 -0.12 1.85
N LEU A 95 -17.15 -0.41 0.55
CA LEU A 95 -16.12 -1.22 -0.10
C LEU A 95 -14.74 -0.53 -0.04
N TYR A 96 -14.68 0.78 -0.21
CA TYR A 96 -13.47 1.59 -0.05
C TYR A 96 -12.92 1.49 1.38
N PHE A 97 -13.78 1.59 2.40
CA PHE A 97 -13.38 1.36 3.77
C PHE A 97 -12.79 -0.04 3.97
N PHE A 98 -13.45 -1.08 3.48
CA PHE A 98 -12.96 -2.45 3.58
C PHE A 98 -11.76 -2.76 2.67
N ALA A 99 -11.47 -1.95 1.66
CA ALA A 99 -10.23 -2.05 0.90
C ALA A 99 -9.01 -1.57 1.72
N ILE A 100 -9.21 -0.70 2.71
CA ILE A 100 -8.11 -0.04 3.43
C ILE A 100 -8.03 -0.49 4.89
N PHE A 101 -9.15 -0.61 5.59
CA PHE A 101 -9.16 -0.92 7.02
C PHE A 101 -8.45 -2.23 7.39
N PRO A 102 -8.61 -3.35 6.65
CA PRO A 102 -7.85 -4.58 6.93
C PRO A 102 -6.33 -4.39 6.86
N ILE A 103 -5.85 -3.43 6.05
CA ILE A 103 -4.42 -3.11 5.96
C ILE A 103 -3.90 -2.53 7.28
N LEU A 104 -4.71 -1.72 7.96
CA LEU A 104 -4.35 -1.21 9.29
C LEU A 104 -4.24 -2.35 10.31
N LEU A 105 -5.10 -3.37 10.22
CA LEU A 105 -5.03 -4.56 11.09
C LEU A 105 -3.69 -5.30 10.87
N ILE A 106 -3.29 -5.45 9.59
CA ILE A 106 -2.01 -6.03 9.20
C ILE A 106 -0.84 -5.23 9.77
N TYR A 107 -0.90 -3.90 9.72
CA TYR A 107 0.17 -3.03 10.24
C TYR A 107 0.26 -3.08 11.76
N GLY A 108 -0.86 -3.11 12.48
CA GLY A 108 -0.87 -3.29 13.93
C GLY A 108 -0.23 -4.62 14.36
N ASN A 109 -0.52 -5.70 13.63
CA ASN A 109 0.11 -7.00 13.85
C ASN A 109 1.60 -6.99 13.45
N GLY A 110 1.92 -6.45 12.27
CA GLY A 110 3.28 -6.43 11.72
C GLY A 110 4.26 -5.62 12.57
N ILE A 111 3.86 -4.43 13.08
CA ILE A 111 4.71 -3.63 13.94
C ILE A 111 4.96 -4.32 15.29
N THR A 112 3.95 -5.00 15.83
CA THR A 112 4.06 -5.77 17.08
C THR A 112 5.06 -6.91 16.89
N ASN A 113 4.93 -7.71 15.82
CA ASN A 113 5.85 -8.80 15.53
C ASN A 113 7.28 -8.33 15.27
N THR A 114 7.44 -7.20 14.56
CA THR A 114 8.76 -6.62 14.28
C THR A 114 9.46 -6.17 15.55
N VAL A 115 8.76 -5.48 16.45
CA VAL A 115 9.35 -5.00 17.72
C VAL A 115 9.60 -6.15 18.69
N ASP A 116 8.69 -7.12 18.78
CA ASP A 116 8.89 -8.32 19.61
C ASP A 116 10.11 -9.13 19.14
N SER A 117 10.20 -9.41 17.84
CA SER A 117 11.38 -10.09 17.25
C SER A 117 12.68 -9.35 17.55
N PHE A 118 12.70 -8.01 17.45
CA PHE A 118 13.87 -7.21 17.75
C PHE A 118 14.29 -7.30 19.23
N ILE A 119 13.32 -7.22 20.15
CA ILE A 119 13.58 -7.33 21.59
C ILE A 119 14.17 -8.71 21.93
N VAL A 120 13.61 -9.77 21.36
CA VAL A 120 14.04 -11.13 21.68
C VAL A 120 15.38 -11.46 21.01
N ASN A 121 15.53 -11.21 19.71
CA ASN A 121 16.66 -11.73 18.95
C ASN A 121 17.86 -10.77 18.93
N GLN A 122 17.65 -9.44 18.91
CA GLN A 122 18.75 -8.47 18.84
C GLN A 122 19.16 -7.95 20.23
N LEU A 123 18.19 -7.78 21.14
CA LEU A 123 18.50 -7.33 22.51
C LEU A 123 18.71 -8.49 23.49
N GLY A 124 18.38 -9.74 23.12
CA GLY A 124 18.51 -10.92 23.98
C GLY A 124 17.60 -10.89 25.19
N MET A 125 16.52 -10.12 25.15
CA MET A 125 15.56 -9.98 26.24
C MET A 125 14.41 -10.99 26.11
N ALA A 126 13.69 -11.23 27.20
CA ALA A 126 12.47 -12.02 27.14
C ALA A 126 11.39 -11.32 26.31
N SER A 127 10.54 -12.10 25.59
CA SER A 127 9.42 -11.54 24.84
C SER A 127 8.50 -10.77 25.78
N PRO A 128 8.17 -9.51 25.49
CA PRO A 128 7.23 -8.71 26.27
C PRO A 128 5.83 -9.31 26.27
N ASN A 129 5.03 -8.94 27.25
CA ASN A 129 3.60 -9.28 27.21
C ASN A 129 2.97 -8.66 25.96
N ARG A 130 2.50 -9.51 25.05
CA ARG A 130 1.96 -9.10 23.74
C ARG A 130 0.79 -8.13 23.84
N VAL A 131 -0.07 -8.30 24.85
CA VAL A 131 -1.23 -7.42 25.08
C VAL A 131 -0.77 -5.99 25.37
N ILE A 132 0.27 -5.83 26.20
CA ILE A 132 0.81 -4.51 26.56
C ILE A 132 1.60 -3.93 25.38
N LEU A 133 2.48 -4.72 24.79
CA LEU A 133 3.33 -4.27 23.66
C LEU A 133 2.48 -3.76 22.50
N SER A 134 1.49 -4.54 22.05
CA SER A 134 0.63 -4.15 20.93
C SER A 134 -0.22 -2.93 21.25
N PHE A 135 -0.75 -2.82 22.47
CA PHE A 135 -1.50 -1.62 22.89
C PHE A 135 -0.63 -0.35 22.81
N VAL A 136 0.56 -0.39 23.38
CA VAL A 136 1.47 0.78 23.42
C VAL A 136 1.85 1.20 22.00
N LEU A 137 2.27 0.26 21.15
CA LEU A 137 2.68 0.56 19.78
C LEU A 137 1.53 1.15 18.94
N ILE A 138 0.36 0.54 18.99
CA ILE A 138 -0.81 1.00 18.24
C ILE A 138 -1.32 2.34 18.77
N ALA A 139 -1.33 2.53 20.10
CA ALA A 139 -1.73 3.79 20.70
C ALA A 139 -0.80 4.95 20.29
N ILE A 140 0.52 4.71 20.21
CA ILE A 140 1.49 5.69 19.69
C ILE A 140 1.17 6.04 18.23
N LEU A 141 0.99 5.05 17.37
CA LEU A 141 0.67 5.29 15.94
C LEU A 141 -0.61 6.12 15.78
N ILE A 142 -1.68 5.75 16.50
CA ILE A 142 -2.96 6.46 16.42
C ILE A 142 -2.86 7.86 17.03
N SER A 143 -2.11 8.04 18.11
CA SER A 143 -1.94 9.36 18.72
C SER A 143 -1.32 10.38 17.76
N VAL A 144 -0.37 9.96 16.92
CA VAL A 144 0.20 10.80 15.86
C VAL A 144 -0.86 11.26 14.89
N MET A 145 -1.86 10.43 14.58
CA MET A 145 -2.95 10.75 13.65
C MET A 145 -3.99 11.74 14.21
N LEU A 146 -3.96 11.99 15.52
CA LEU A 146 -4.80 13.00 16.16
C LEU A 146 -4.19 14.41 16.09
N PHE A 147 -2.93 14.55 15.71
CA PHE A 147 -2.30 15.83 15.44
C PHE A 147 -2.78 16.44 14.10
N SER A 148 -2.30 17.65 13.79
CA SER A 148 -2.66 18.29 12.52
C SER A 148 -2.07 17.53 11.32
N GLU A 149 -2.77 17.57 10.19
CA GLU A 149 -2.31 17.00 8.91
C GLU A 149 -0.87 17.43 8.55
N LYS A 150 -0.51 18.70 8.81
CA LYS A 150 0.85 19.21 8.56
C LYS A 150 1.93 18.49 9.38
N VAL A 151 1.65 18.19 10.65
CA VAL A 151 2.58 17.47 11.52
C VAL A 151 2.74 16.03 11.03
N MET A 152 1.65 15.38 10.70
CA MET A 152 1.64 14.03 10.17
C MET A 152 2.45 13.93 8.86
N LEU A 153 2.20 14.81 7.88
CA LEU A 153 2.94 14.82 6.61
C LEU A 153 4.45 15.02 6.83
N LYS A 154 4.83 15.90 7.77
CA LYS A 154 6.24 16.12 8.10
C LYS A 154 6.90 14.90 8.76
N ILE A 155 6.17 14.19 9.64
CA ILE A 155 6.67 12.95 10.25
C ILE A 155 6.82 11.88 9.18
N THR A 156 5.84 11.71 8.28
CA THR A 156 5.92 10.75 7.18
C THR A 156 7.13 11.05 6.27
N GLU A 157 7.33 12.31 5.89
CA GLU A 157 8.49 12.71 5.07
C GLU A 157 9.81 12.37 5.78
N LEU A 158 9.91 12.65 7.08
CA LEU A 158 11.12 12.34 7.89
C LEU A 158 11.40 10.83 7.95
N LEU A 159 10.37 9.98 7.97
CA LEU A 159 10.50 8.52 7.99
C LEU A 159 10.88 7.95 6.63
N VAL A 160 10.36 8.53 5.54
CA VAL A 160 10.52 7.99 4.18
C VAL A 160 11.96 8.15 3.68
N TYR A 161 12.64 9.26 3.96
CA TYR A 161 14.02 9.46 3.52
C TYR A 161 14.98 8.36 4.03
N PRO A 162 15.09 8.11 5.35
CA PRO A 162 15.93 7.02 5.84
C PRO A 162 15.43 5.65 5.36
N LEU A 163 14.12 5.43 5.25
CA LEU A 163 13.54 4.20 4.73
C LEU A 163 14.10 3.88 3.33
N VAL A 164 14.02 4.81 2.38
CA VAL A 164 14.52 4.62 1.01
C VAL A 164 16.01 4.34 1.00
N LEU A 165 16.78 5.16 1.73
CA LEU A 165 18.25 5.04 1.76
C LEU A 165 18.71 3.71 2.37
N ILE A 166 18.15 3.31 3.51
CA ILE A 166 18.58 2.09 4.19
C ILE A 166 18.08 0.86 3.44
N LEU A 167 16.85 0.88 2.88
CA LEU A 167 16.33 -0.20 2.05
C LEU A 167 17.24 -0.44 0.83
N PHE A 168 17.67 0.63 0.17
CA PHE A 168 18.57 0.57 -0.97
C PHE A 168 19.96 0.08 -0.57
N ALA A 169 20.55 0.63 0.52
CA ALA A 169 21.85 0.22 1.04
C ALA A 169 21.84 -1.26 1.45
N LEU A 170 20.77 -1.73 2.10
CA LEU A 170 20.60 -3.14 2.45
C LEU A 170 20.52 -4.02 1.20
N SER A 171 19.79 -3.58 0.17
CA SER A 171 19.69 -4.32 -1.09
C SER A 171 21.06 -4.48 -1.77
N ILE A 172 21.91 -3.44 -1.75
CA ILE A 172 23.29 -3.51 -2.25
C ILE A 172 24.14 -4.41 -1.37
N TYR A 173 23.99 -4.33 -0.06
CA TYR A 173 24.73 -5.15 0.89
C TYR A 173 24.49 -6.66 0.69
N LEU A 174 23.29 -7.04 0.26
CA LEU A 174 22.94 -8.44 -0.01
C LEU A 174 23.56 -8.98 -1.32
N ILE A 175 24.04 -8.14 -2.25
CA ILE A 175 24.56 -8.60 -3.56
C ILE A 175 25.65 -9.68 -3.43
N PRO A 176 26.66 -9.55 -2.54
CA PRO A 176 27.68 -10.60 -2.37
C PRO A 176 27.12 -11.94 -1.86
N GLN A 177 25.92 -11.95 -1.30
CA GLN A 177 25.23 -13.15 -0.79
C GLN A 177 24.29 -13.79 -1.82
N TRP A 178 24.17 -13.20 -3.01
CA TRP A 178 23.28 -13.75 -4.03
C TRP A 178 23.71 -15.14 -4.49
N ASN A 179 22.75 -16.04 -4.53
CA ASN A 179 22.92 -17.41 -4.98
C ASN A 179 22.21 -17.60 -6.33
N ALA A 180 22.97 -18.06 -7.32
CA ALA A 180 22.45 -18.30 -8.66
C ALA A 180 21.58 -19.56 -8.77
N SER A 181 21.45 -20.39 -7.73
CA SER A 181 20.70 -21.66 -7.78
C SER A 181 19.26 -21.47 -8.27
N MET A 182 18.57 -20.44 -7.80
CA MET A 182 17.19 -20.15 -8.20
C MET A 182 17.03 -19.79 -9.69
N LEU A 183 18.09 -19.38 -10.37
CA LEU A 183 18.07 -19.08 -11.81
C LEU A 183 17.91 -20.35 -12.65
N TYR A 184 18.36 -21.49 -12.13
CA TYR A 184 18.32 -22.78 -12.81
C TYR A 184 17.08 -23.60 -12.48
N GLU A 185 16.32 -23.19 -11.46
CA GLU A 185 15.04 -23.80 -11.11
C GLU A 185 13.92 -23.26 -11.98
N LEU A 186 13.57 -24.03 -13.02
CA LEU A 186 12.45 -23.69 -13.89
C LEU A 186 11.18 -24.36 -13.37
N PRO A 187 10.15 -23.59 -12.96
CA PRO A 187 8.88 -24.16 -12.59
C PRO A 187 8.20 -24.83 -13.80
N THR A 188 7.35 -25.81 -13.55
CA THR A 188 6.46 -26.34 -14.60
C THR A 188 5.58 -25.23 -15.17
N ALA A 189 5.09 -25.37 -16.41
CA ALA A 189 4.22 -24.35 -17.03
C ALA A 189 2.97 -24.06 -16.17
N GLY A 190 2.36 -25.11 -15.60
CA GLY A 190 1.22 -24.95 -14.68
C GLY A 190 1.62 -24.21 -13.39
N GLY A 191 2.73 -24.59 -12.78
CA GLY A 191 3.26 -23.92 -11.58
C GLY A 191 3.61 -22.45 -11.84
N PHE A 192 4.18 -22.14 -13.00
CA PHE A 192 4.49 -20.77 -13.41
C PHE A 192 3.24 -19.87 -13.47
N ILE A 193 2.19 -20.35 -14.17
CA ILE A 193 0.93 -19.63 -14.32
C ILE A 193 0.23 -19.46 -12.96
N THR A 194 0.17 -20.52 -12.16
CA THR A 194 -0.45 -20.49 -10.83
C THR A 194 0.29 -19.50 -9.91
N THR A 195 1.62 -19.50 -9.93
CA THR A 195 2.42 -18.54 -9.17
C THR A 195 2.11 -17.10 -9.57
N LEU A 196 2.14 -16.80 -10.88
CA LEU A 196 1.77 -15.46 -11.36
C LEU A 196 0.37 -15.07 -10.89
N TRP A 197 -0.61 -15.95 -11.06
CA TRP A 197 -1.99 -15.69 -10.69
C TRP A 197 -2.15 -15.37 -9.21
N LEU A 198 -1.58 -16.18 -8.32
CA LEU A 198 -1.73 -16.02 -6.87
C LEU A 198 -0.86 -14.89 -6.29
N THR A 199 0.22 -14.49 -6.97
CA THR A 199 1.06 -13.38 -6.51
C THR A 199 0.54 -12.01 -6.96
N ILE A 200 -0.28 -11.92 -8.01
CA ILE A 200 -0.84 -10.63 -8.46
C ILE A 200 -1.60 -9.89 -7.35
N PRO A 201 -2.46 -10.49 -6.52
CA PRO A 201 -3.07 -9.80 -5.37
C PRO A 201 -2.05 -9.23 -4.39
N VAL A 202 -0.95 -9.95 -4.14
CA VAL A 202 0.12 -9.49 -3.24
C VAL A 202 0.88 -8.32 -3.86
N LEU A 203 1.10 -8.32 -5.18
CA LEU A 203 1.64 -7.16 -5.90
C LEU A 203 0.70 -5.94 -5.82
N VAL A 204 -0.60 -6.15 -6.05
CA VAL A 204 -1.61 -5.09 -5.91
C VAL A 204 -1.55 -4.48 -4.51
N PHE A 205 -1.46 -5.30 -3.48
CA PHE A 205 -1.32 -4.85 -2.10
C PHE A 205 0.01 -4.13 -1.85
N SER A 206 1.14 -4.70 -2.31
CA SER A 206 2.48 -4.21 -1.99
C SER A 206 2.82 -2.87 -2.67
N PHE A 207 2.20 -2.56 -3.80
CA PHE A 207 2.39 -1.31 -4.53
C PHE A 207 1.23 -0.32 -4.33
N ASN A 208 0.34 -0.62 -3.36
CA ASN A 208 -0.87 0.17 -3.13
C ASN A 208 -0.58 1.48 -2.41
N HIS A 209 -0.94 2.59 -3.04
CA HIS A 209 -1.01 3.91 -2.41
C HIS A 209 -2.38 4.58 -2.63
N SER A 210 -3.38 3.77 -3.01
CA SER A 210 -4.75 4.28 -3.24
C SER A 210 -5.36 5.03 -2.05
N PRO A 211 -5.03 4.72 -0.78
CA PRO A 211 -5.55 5.48 0.36
C PRO A 211 -5.14 6.96 0.39
N ALA A 212 -4.00 7.30 -0.24
CA ALA A 212 -3.52 8.68 -0.32
C ALA A 212 -3.99 9.41 -1.59
N ILE A 213 -4.60 8.72 -2.56
CA ILE A 213 -4.96 9.28 -3.87
C ILE A 213 -5.98 10.40 -3.78
N SER A 214 -6.99 10.26 -2.91
CA SER A 214 -8.00 11.32 -2.70
C SER A 214 -7.32 12.59 -2.21
N SER A 215 -6.58 12.53 -1.10
CA SER A 215 -5.84 13.67 -0.53
C SER A 215 -4.81 14.24 -1.51
N PHE A 216 -4.09 13.38 -2.24
CA PHE A 216 -3.16 13.79 -3.30
C PHE A 216 -3.86 14.61 -4.38
N THR A 217 -4.95 14.10 -4.94
CA THR A 217 -5.69 14.78 -6.01
C THR A 217 -6.22 16.13 -5.57
N LEU A 218 -6.82 16.21 -4.37
CA LEU A 218 -7.30 17.45 -3.78
C LEU A 218 -6.19 18.47 -3.55
N SER A 219 -5.02 17.99 -3.13
CA SER A 219 -3.85 18.85 -2.95
C SER A 219 -3.33 19.40 -4.28
N GLN A 220 -3.31 18.57 -5.33
CA GLN A 220 -2.95 19.00 -6.69
C GLN A 220 -3.94 20.05 -7.24
N GLN A 221 -5.24 19.86 -7.00
CA GLN A 221 -6.27 20.85 -7.37
C GLN A 221 -6.07 22.20 -6.67
N ARG A 222 -5.72 22.19 -5.38
CA ARG A 222 -5.44 23.40 -4.61
C ARG A 222 -4.20 24.15 -5.11
N GLU A 223 -3.14 23.42 -5.49
CA GLU A 223 -1.88 23.98 -5.96
C GLU A 223 -2.02 24.58 -7.37
N TYR A 224 -2.53 23.81 -8.31
CA TYR A 224 -2.50 24.19 -9.73
C TYR A 224 -3.76 24.89 -10.24
N LYS A 225 -4.89 24.77 -9.56
CA LYS A 225 -6.18 25.45 -9.83
C LYS A 225 -6.80 25.25 -11.21
N ASP A 226 -5.99 25.07 -12.26
CA ASP A 226 -6.43 24.78 -13.63
C ASP A 226 -6.51 23.27 -13.86
N PHE A 227 -7.62 22.81 -14.44
CA PHE A 227 -7.88 21.38 -14.66
C PHE A 227 -6.79 20.69 -15.48
N ASN A 228 -6.37 21.27 -16.59
CA ASN A 228 -5.40 20.62 -17.49
C ASN A 228 -4.00 20.59 -16.87
N THR A 229 -3.62 21.61 -16.13
CA THR A 229 -2.36 21.67 -15.38
C THR A 229 -2.38 20.63 -14.25
N THR A 230 -3.47 20.55 -13.49
CA THR A 230 -3.67 19.55 -12.42
C THR A 230 -3.60 18.13 -12.97
N GLU A 231 -4.34 17.84 -14.05
CA GLU A 231 -4.32 16.53 -14.71
C GLU A 231 -2.90 16.14 -15.17
N TYR A 232 -2.16 17.08 -15.75
CA TYR A 232 -0.79 16.86 -16.20
C TYR A 232 0.13 16.50 -15.01
N HIS A 233 0.08 17.28 -13.92
CA HIS A 233 0.92 17.04 -12.74
C HIS A 233 0.54 15.75 -12.01
N ILE A 234 -0.75 15.43 -11.89
CA ILE A 234 -1.22 14.13 -11.37
C ILE A 234 -0.57 12.99 -12.17
N GLY A 235 -0.72 12.99 -13.49
CA GLY A 235 -0.16 11.93 -14.33
C GLY A 235 1.36 11.81 -14.25
N ARG A 236 2.06 12.93 -14.11
CA ARG A 236 3.52 12.99 -14.01
C ARG A 236 4.03 12.55 -12.65
N THR A 237 3.37 12.95 -11.57
CA THR A 237 3.68 12.55 -10.19
C THR A 237 3.45 11.05 -10.01
N GLU A 238 2.33 10.52 -10.51
CA GLU A 238 2.05 9.08 -10.49
C GLU A 238 3.08 8.27 -11.27
N LYS A 239 3.53 8.77 -12.44
CA LYS A 239 4.61 8.13 -13.19
C LYS A 239 5.92 8.12 -12.41
N GLY A 240 6.26 9.24 -11.76
CA GLY A 240 7.43 9.35 -10.89
C GLY A 240 7.36 8.35 -9.72
N THR A 241 6.23 8.33 -9.01
CA THR A 241 5.97 7.41 -7.90
C THR A 241 6.11 5.96 -8.32
N SER A 242 5.43 5.56 -9.40
CA SER A 242 5.47 4.17 -9.90
C SER A 242 6.88 3.77 -10.35
N THR A 243 7.65 4.69 -10.94
CA THR A 243 9.03 4.43 -11.36
C THR A 243 9.95 4.22 -10.15
N VAL A 244 9.85 5.09 -9.14
CA VAL A 244 10.64 4.99 -7.91
C VAL A 244 10.27 3.72 -7.14
N LEU A 245 8.97 3.43 -7.01
CA LEU A 245 8.50 2.17 -6.39
C LEU A 245 9.04 0.96 -7.14
N LEU A 246 8.88 0.90 -8.46
CA LEU A 246 9.37 -0.22 -9.26
C LEU A 246 10.86 -0.47 -9.03
N PHE A 247 11.68 0.58 -9.11
CA PHE A 247 13.12 0.45 -8.97
C PHE A 247 13.52 -0.02 -7.57
N PHE A 248 13.13 0.71 -6.52
CA PHE A 248 13.60 0.41 -5.16
C PHE A 248 12.98 -0.85 -4.59
N VAL A 249 11.67 -1.06 -4.78
CA VAL A 249 10.98 -2.23 -4.23
C VAL A 249 11.41 -3.49 -4.96
N MET A 250 11.45 -3.50 -6.30
CA MET A 250 11.85 -4.72 -7.00
C MET A 250 13.33 -5.03 -6.82
N PHE A 251 14.21 -4.03 -6.74
CA PHE A 251 15.62 -4.26 -6.40
C PHE A 251 15.75 -4.92 -5.02
N PHE A 252 15.01 -4.43 -4.03
CA PHE A 252 14.95 -5.06 -2.71
C PHE A 252 14.42 -6.50 -2.77
N VAL A 253 13.30 -6.73 -3.47
CA VAL A 253 12.70 -8.06 -3.60
C VAL A 253 13.66 -9.04 -4.26
N PHE A 254 14.27 -8.65 -5.38
CA PHE A 254 15.30 -9.49 -6.05
C PHE A 254 16.48 -9.76 -5.14
N SER A 255 16.98 -8.76 -4.41
CA SER A 255 18.09 -8.96 -3.48
C SER A 255 17.76 -9.97 -2.39
N CYS A 256 16.55 -9.91 -1.81
CA CYS A 256 16.11 -10.87 -0.81
C CYS A 256 15.96 -12.29 -1.39
N VAL A 257 15.28 -12.41 -2.54
CA VAL A 257 15.00 -13.70 -3.18
C VAL A 257 16.27 -14.40 -3.65
N LEU A 258 17.25 -13.65 -4.17
CA LEU A 258 18.55 -14.22 -4.57
C LEU A 258 19.45 -14.54 -3.38
N THR A 259 19.19 -14.01 -2.19
CA THR A 259 19.97 -14.26 -0.97
C THR A 259 19.44 -15.45 -0.18
N LEU A 260 18.12 -15.70 -0.24
CA LEU A 260 17.45 -16.71 0.59
C LEU A 260 17.00 -17.92 -0.23
N THR A 261 17.03 -19.09 0.40
CA THR A 261 16.50 -20.32 -0.16
C THR A 261 14.96 -20.37 -0.01
N PRO A 262 14.25 -21.19 -0.82
CA PRO A 262 12.82 -21.42 -0.64
C PRO A 262 12.44 -21.90 0.77
N ALA A 263 13.28 -22.74 1.39
CA ALA A 263 13.07 -23.24 2.75
C ALA A 263 13.11 -22.11 3.79
N GLU A 264 14.04 -21.16 3.65
CA GLU A 264 14.17 -20.00 4.53
C GLU A 264 13.00 -19.02 4.35
N LEU A 265 12.48 -18.86 3.13
CA LEU A 265 11.29 -18.08 2.87
C LEU A 265 10.04 -18.71 3.51
N LEU A 266 9.92 -20.05 3.49
CA LEU A 266 8.87 -20.76 4.20
C LEU A 266 8.99 -20.63 5.72
N GLU A 267 10.20 -20.64 6.25
CA GLU A 267 10.46 -20.41 7.67
C GLU A 267 10.04 -18.99 8.09
N ALA A 268 10.40 -17.95 7.32
CA ALA A 268 9.97 -16.58 7.58
C ALA A 268 8.43 -16.46 7.58
N LYS A 269 7.76 -17.17 6.65
CA LYS A 269 6.29 -17.26 6.61
C LYS A 269 5.73 -17.91 7.87
N ALA A 270 6.31 -19.03 8.31
CA ALA A 270 5.85 -19.76 9.50
C ALA A 270 6.04 -18.94 10.79
N GLN A 271 7.12 -18.17 10.88
CA GLN A 271 7.37 -17.25 12.00
C GLN A 271 6.46 -16.00 11.99
N ASN A 272 5.71 -15.77 10.92
CA ASN A 272 4.83 -14.59 10.74
C ASN A 272 5.56 -13.24 10.93
N ILE A 273 6.83 -13.17 10.52
CA ILE A 273 7.67 -11.97 10.60
C ILE A 273 8.00 -11.42 9.21
N SER A 274 8.38 -10.14 9.14
CA SER A 274 8.83 -9.53 7.90
C SER A 274 10.14 -10.14 7.42
N ILE A 275 10.40 -10.08 6.11
CA ILE A 275 11.67 -10.54 5.54
C ILE A 275 12.88 -9.80 6.17
N LEU A 276 12.72 -8.54 6.55
CA LEU A 276 13.78 -7.77 7.21
C LEU A 276 14.06 -8.28 8.62
N SER A 277 13.02 -8.65 9.39
CA SER A 277 13.19 -9.27 10.70
C SER A 277 13.88 -10.64 10.55
N TYR A 278 13.51 -11.43 9.54
CA TYR A 278 14.13 -12.72 9.25
C TYR A 278 15.63 -12.57 8.90
N LEU A 279 15.97 -11.61 8.01
CA LEU A 279 17.35 -11.31 7.67
C LEU A 279 18.18 -10.88 8.89
N ALA A 280 17.59 -10.04 9.77
CA ALA A 280 18.23 -9.60 11.00
C ALA A 280 18.53 -10.76 11.96
N ASN A 281 17.64 -11.78 12.00
CA ASN A 281 17.82 -12.95 12.85
C ASN A 281 18.81 -13.95 12.27
N LYS A 282 18.94 -14.01 10.92
CA LYS A 282 19.80 -14.95 10.21
C LYS A 282 21.25 -14.52 10.13
N PHE A 283 21.50 -13.23 9.84
CA PHE A 283 22.85 -12.73 9.60
C PHE A 283 23.50 -12.26 10.91
N ASP A 284 24.63 -12.87 11.26
CA ASP A 284 25.47 -12.42 12.38
C ASP A 284 26.30 -11.18 11.96
N ASN A 285 25.57 -10.09 11.65
CA ASN A 285 26.16 -8.82 11.25
C ASN A 285 25.42 -7.68 11.94
N PRO A 286 26.10 -6.87 12.77
CA PRO A 286 25.46 -5.79 13.53
C PRO A 286 24.69 -4.81 12.66
N TYR A 287 25.16 -4.51 11.44
CA TYR A 287 24.44 -3.59 10.54
C TYR A 287 23.08 -4.16 10.13
N ILE A 288 23.00 -5.43 9.70
CA ILE A 288 21.72 -6.05 9.35
C ILE A 288 20.85 -6.21 10.58
N SER A 289 21.41 -6.71 11.67
CA SER A 289 20.69 -7.00 12.91
C SER A 289 19.95 -5.80 13.49
N TYR A 290 20.49 -4.59 13.34
CA TYR A 290 19.86 -3.37 13.86
C TYR A 290 19.15 -2.54 12.79
N PHE A 291 19.73 -2.40 11.59
CA PHE A 291 19.13 -1.55 10.57
C PHE A 291 17.91 -2.21 9.87
N ALA A 292 17.88 -3.54 9.69
CA ALA A 292 16.77 -4.18 9.04
C ALA A 292 15.45 -4.08 9.82
N PRO A 293 15.39 -4.34 11.15
CA PRO A 293 14.19 -4.08 11.95
C PRO A 293 13.79 -2.61 12.00
N LEU A 294 14.78 -1.68 12.01
CA LEU A 294 14.50 -0.25 11.98
C LEU A 294 13.82 0.17 10.68
N VAL A 295 14.28 -0.35 9.55
CA VAL A 295 13.63 -0.14 8.24
C VAL A 295 12.21 -0.71 8.24
N ALA A 296 12.02 -1.92 8.78
CA ALA A 296 10.69 -2.51 8.89
C ALA A 296 9.75 -1.64 9.73
N PHE A 297 10.25 -1.11 10.85
CA PHE A 297 9.49 -0.20 11.70
C PHE A 297 9.13 1.09 10.96
N PHE A 298 10.06 1.73 10.25
CA PHE A 298 9.79 2.95 9.48
C PHE A 298 8.81 2.69 8.33
N ALA A 299 8.97 1.58 7.60
CA ALA A 299 8.09 1.19 6.51
C ALA A 299 6.64 1.00 6.98
N ILE A 300 6.45 0.22 8.05
CA ILE A 300 5.11 -0.02 8.60
C ILE A 300 4.50 1.28 9.13
N THR A 301 5.29 2.11 9.84
CA THR A 301 4.81 3.36 10.44
C THR A 301 4.40 4.38 9.40
N SER A 302 5.24 4.64 8.37
CA SER A 302 4.93 5.61 7.31
C SER A 302 3.70 5.18 6.49
N SER A 303 3.62 3.90 6.16
CA SER A 303 2.50 3.33 5.43
C SER A 303 1.21 3.32 6.25
N PHE A 304 1.30 3.04 7.56
CA PHE A 304 0.17 3.15 8.48
C PHE A 304 -0.50 4.52 8.41
N PHE A 305 0.28 5.60 8.39
CA PHE A 305 -0.27 6.95 8.38
C PHE A 305 -1.08 7.24 7.10
N GLY A 306 -0.56 6.85 5.94
CA GLY A 306 -1.30 7.00 4.68
C GLY A 306 -2.61 6.20 4.65
N HIS A 307 -2.55 4.95 5.11
CA HIS A 307 -3.73 4.07 5.16
C HIS A 307 -4.75 4.50 6.22
N TYR A 308 -4.29 5.05 7.35
CA TYR A 308 -5.20 5.59 8.38
C TYR A 308 -6.06 6.71 7.81
N LEU A 309 -5.49 7.63 7.00
CA LEU A 309 -6.25 8.70 6.37
C LEU A 309 -7.37 8.16 5.49
N GLY A 310 -7.06 7.23 4.60
CA GLY A 310 -8.05 6.65 3.72
C GLY A 310 -9.11 5.82 4.45
N ALA A 311 -8.73 5.03 5.47
CA ALA A 311 -9.69 4.28 6.27
C ALA A 311 -10.62 5.21 7.06
N ARG A 312 -10.06 6.30 7.63
CA ARG A 312 -10.84 7.34 8.32
C ARG A 312 -11.82 8.01 7.36
N GLU A 313 -11.34 8.43 6.17
CA GLU A 313 -12.18 9.04 5.13
C GLU A 313 -13.36 8.11 4.76
N GLY A 314 -13.09 6.82 4.54
CA GLY A 314 -14.13 5.85 4.24
C GLY A 314 -15.13 5.66 5.36
N LEU A 315 -14.68 5.48 6.61
CA LEU A 315 -15.56 5.27 7.76
C LEU A 315 -16.39 6.52 8.11
N GLU A 316 -15.73 7.67 8.17
CA GLU A 316 -16.39 8.93 8.48
C GLU A 316 -17.35 9.35 7.35
N GLY A 317 -16.95 9.15 6.08
CA GLY A 317 -17.80 9.38 4.92
C GLY A 317 -19.06 8.52 4.95
N LEU A 318 -18.92 7.23 5.28
CA LEU A 318 -20.07 6.34 5.43
C LEU A 318 -20.99 6.79 6.58
N TYR A 319 -20.42 7.15 7.74
CA TYR A 319 -21.20 7.63 8.89
C TYR A 319 -22.00 8.91 8.56
N LEU A 320 -21.37 9.85 7.85
CA LEU A 320 -22.02 11.10 7.45
C LEU A 320 -23.14 10.88 6.44
N LYS A 321 -22.97 9.96 5.50
CA LYS A 321 -24.03 9.56 4.55
C LYS A 321 -25.25 8.93 5.24
N MET A 322 -25.06 8.38 6.45
CA MET A 322 -26.15 7.77 7.25
C MET A 322 -26.80 8.76 8.20
N LYS A 323 -26.05 9.70 8.79
CA LYS A 323 -26.50 10.61 9.86
C LYS A 323 -26.68 12.06 9.43
N GLY A 324 -26.20 12.43 8.23
CA GLY A 324 -26.23 13.79 7.72
C GLY A 324 -25.09 14.68 8.24
N GLU A 325 -25.06 15.93 7.78
CA GLU A 325 -23.94 16.86 8.01
C GLU A 325 -23.92 17.50 9.42
N SER A 326 -24.97 17.35 10.22
CA SER A 326 -25.07 17.95 11.57
C SER A 326 -24.16 17.30 12.62
N VAL A 327 -23.32 16.34 12.21
CA VAL A 327 -22.42 15.57 13.07
C VAL A 327 -21.23 16.42 13.52
N ASN A 328 -20.91 16.36 14.82
CA ASN A 328 -19.71 16.97 15.37
C ASN A 328 -18.45 16.24 14.88
N ARG A 329 -17.75 16.81 13.91
CA ARG A 329 -16.57 16.24 13.26
C ARG A 329 -15.45 15.87 14.24
N LYS A 330 -15.24 16.67 15.30
CA LYS A 330 -14.22 16.38 16.33
C LYS A 330 -14.58 15.13 17.13
N LYS A 331 -15.85 14.98 17.54
CA LYS A 331 -16.29 13.77 18.24
C LYS A 331 -16.22 12.54 17.33
N LEU A 332 -16.56 12.67 16.05
CA LEU A 332 -16.46 11.60 15.07
C LEU A 332 -15.01 11.14 14.91
N ASN A 333 -14.06 12.06 14.73
CA ASN A 333 -12.63 11.73 14.60
C ASN A 333 -12.09 10.98 15.84
N TYR A 334 -12.43 11.40 17.07
CA TYR A 334 -12.05 10.67 18.28
C TYR A 334 -12.72 9.29 18.36
N GLY A 335 -14.00 9.17 18.00
CA GLY A 335 -14.71 7.89 17.94
C GLY A 335 -14.07 6.93 16.95
N THR A 336 -13.70 7.40 15.76
CA THR A 336 -12.96 6.64 14.75
C THR A 336 -11.60 6.17 15.27
N ALA A 337 -10.85 7.05 15.95
CA ALA A 337 -9.55 6.70 16.53
C ALA A 337 -9.67 5.62 17.61
N VAL A 338 -10.67 5.71 18.49
CA VAL A 338 -10.95 4.68 19.52
C VAL A 338 -11.36 3.36 18.87
N PHE A 339 -12.23 3.39 17.86
CA PHE A 339 -12.63 2.19 17.13
C PHE A 339 -11.43 1.50 16.48
N PHE A 340 -10.54 2.27 15.81
CA PHE A 340 -9.33 1.72 15.22
C PHE A 340 -8.38 1.17 16.30
N LEU A 341 -8.17 1.89 17.40
CA LEU A 341 -7.33 1.41 18.50
C LEU A 341 -7.78 0.03 18.99
N LEU A 342 -9.06 -0.11 19.31
CA LEU A 342 -9.59 -1.35 19.89
C LEU A 342 -9.55 -2.51 18.89
N THR A 343 -9.89 -2.27 17.63
CA THR A 343 -9.90 -3.33 16.59
C THR A 343 -8.48 -3.77 16.21
N LEU A 344 -7.56 -2.82 15.98
CA LEU A 344 -6.16 -3.14 15.67
C LEU A 344 -5.50 -3.88 16.85
N TRP A 345 -5.71 -3.40 18.06
CA TRP A 345 -5.19 -4.04 19.28
C TRP A 345 -5.72 -5.47 19.45
N GLY A 346 -7.04 -5.68 19.29
CA GLY A 346 -7.64 -7.00 19.37
C GLY A 346 -7.04 -7.98 18.33
N VAL A 347 -6.88 -7.55 17.10
CA VAL A 347 -6.26 -8.38 16.03
C VAL A 347 -4.78 -8.63 16.31
N ALA A 348 -4.04 -7.64 16.80
CA ALA A 348 -2.64 -7.82 17.15
C ALA A 348 -2.42 -8.81 18.31
N ILE A 349 -3.37 -8.92 19.26
CA ILE A 349 -3.34 -9.94 20.31
C ILE A 349 -3.53 -11.34 19.72
N ILE A 350 -4.49 -11.51 18.80
CA ILE A 350 -4.79 -12.81 18.15
C ILE A 350 -3.63 -13.26 17.26
N ASN A 351 -2.84 -12.34 16.70
CA ASN A 351 -1.70 -12.59 15.83
C ASN A 351 -2.00 -13.47 14.62
N PRO A 352 -2.98 -13.14 13.76
CA PRO A 352 -3.26 -13.93 12.58
C PRO A 352 -2.11 -13.88 11.58
N SER A 353 -2.08 -14.80 10.60
CA SER A 353 -1.11 -14.78 9.52
C SER A 353 -1.21 -13.49 8.72
N ILE A 354 -0.14 -12.70 8.71
CA ILE A 354 -0.07 -11.43 7.97
C ILE A 354 -0.19 -11.71 6.47
N LEU A 355 0.58 -12.66 5.95
CA LEU A 355 0.54 -13.00 4.53
C LEU A 355 -0.83 -13.56 4.13
N GLY A 356 -1.43 -14.40 4.97
CA GLY A 356 -2.80 -14.90 4.74
C GLY A 356 -3.85 -13.78 4.65
N LEU A 357 -3.75 -12.75 5.49
CA LEU A 357 -4.63 -11.58 5.41
C LEU A 357 -4.40 -10.76 4.12
N ILE A 358 -3.15 -10.63 3.67
CA ILE A 358 -2.81 -9.95 2.41
C ILE A 358 -3.41 -10.69 1.22
N GLU A 359 -3.21 -12.00 1.16
CA GLU A 359 -3.65 -12.86 0.06
C GLU A 359 -5.18 -12.93 -0.05
N SER A 360 -5.87 -13.10 1.08
CA SER A 360 -7.31 -13.36 1.10
C SER A 360 -8.19 -12.11 1.09
N LEU A 361 -7.77 -11.02 1.74
CA LEU A 361 -8.60 -9.81 1.90
C LEU A 361 -8.01 -8.60 1.19
N GLY A 362 -6.72 -8.31 1.40
CA GLY A 362 -6.11 -7.07 0.97
C GLY A 362 -6.15 -6.87 -0.54
N GLY A 363 -5.42 -7.69 -1.27
CA GLY A 363 -5.23 -7.52 -2.72
C GLY A 363 -6.53 -7.50 -3.54
N PRO A 364 -7.42 -8.49 -3.38
CA PRO A 364 -8.66 -8.55 -4.16
C PRO A 364 -9.63 -7.39 -3.93
N ILE A 365 -9.82 -6.96 -2.68
CA ILE A 365 -10.73 -5.84 -2.37
C ILE A 365 -10.13 -4.53 -2.86
N ILE A 366 -8.82 -4.34 -2.72
CA ILE A 366 -8.12 -3.18 -3.31
C ILE A 366 -8.34 -3.16 -4.82
N ALA A 367 -8.24 -4.32 -5.50
CA ALA A 367 -8.41 -4.39 -6.94
C ALA A 367 -9.79 -3.93 -7.41
N MET A 368 -10.86 -4.15 -6.64
CA MET A 368 -12.19 -3.66 -6.97
C MET A 368 -12.23 -2.13 -7.02
N ILE A 369 -11.64 -1.46 -6.02
CA ILE A 369 -11.65 0.01 -5.92
C ILE A 369 -10.60 0.65 -6.84
N LEU A 370 -9.39 0.11 -6.89
CA LEU A 370 -8.27 0.72 -7.58
C LEU A 370 -8.26 0.41 -9.08
N PHE A 371 -8.64 -0.80 -9.47
CA PHE A 371 -8.58 -1.24 -10.87
C PHE A 371 -9.95 -1.22 -11.56
N ILE A 372 -10.98 -1.80 -10.95
CA ILE A 372 -12.26 -1.98 -11.64
C ILE A 372 -13.12 -0.72 -11.62
N MET A 373 -13.27 -0.06 -10.47
CA MET A 373 -14.15 1.10 -10.33
C MET A 373 -13.77 2.26 -11.28
N PRO A 374 -12.49 2.71 -11.38
CA PRO A 374 -12.14 3.79 -12.31
C PRO A 374 -12.33 3.40 -13.78
N MET A 375 -12.08 2.16 -14.14
CA MET A 375 -12.27 1.67 -15.53
C MET A 375 -13.75 1.60 -15.88
N TYR A 376 -14.61 1.19 -14.95
CA TYR A 376 -16.05 1.27 -15.09
C TYR A 376 -16.54 2.72 -15.25
N ALA A 377 -16.01 3.64 -14.44
CA ALA A 377 -16.32 5.07 -14.54
C ALA A 377 -15.90 5.66 -15.89
N ILE A 378 -14.69 5.34 -16.39
CA ILE A 378 -14.23 5.78 -17.72
C ILE A 378 -15.20 5.36 -18.81
N ARG A 379 -15.81 4.18 -18.69
CA ARG A 379 -16.77 3.68 -19.70
C ARG A 379 -18.13 4.35 -19.59
N ASN A 380 -18.62 4.63 -18.37
CA ASN A 380 -20.04 4.96 -18.13
C ASN A 380 -20.27 6.40 -17.67
N VAL A 381 -19.27 7.09 -17.10
CA VAL A 381 -19.43 8.45 -16.57
C VAL A 381 -19.05 9.49 -17.63
N PRO A 382 -19.93 10.45 -17.96
CA PRO A 382 -19.66 11.47 -19.00
C PRO A 382 -18.39 12.28 -18.77
N ALA A 383 -18.10 12.68 -17.52
CA ALA A 383 -16.89 13.43 -17.15
C ALA A 383 -15.58 12.65 -17.42
N MET A 384 -15.65 11.31 -17.47
CA MET A 384 -14.50 10.44 -17.67
C MET A 384 -14.32 10.00 -19.15
N LYS A 385 -15.23 10.35 -20.06
CA LYS A 385 -15.19 9.92 -21.48
C LYS A 385 -13.89 10.30 -22.20
N ARG A 386 -13.23 11.40 -21.83
CA ARG A 386 -11.94 11.83 -22.39
C ARG A 386 -10.81 10.81 -22.23
N TYR A 387 -10.97 9.84 -21.34
CA TYR A 387 -9.97 8.79 -21.06
C TYR A 387 -10.32 7.45 -21.75
N GLN A 388 -11.44 7.36 -22.47
CA GLN A 388 -11.84 6.14 -23.20
C GLN A 388 -10.87 5.78 -24.32
N GLY A 389 -10.94 4.52 -24.77
CA GLY A 389 -10.19 4.02 -25.93
C GLY A 389 -8.70 3.79 -25.72
N ARG A 390 -8.18 3.95 -24.51
CA ARG A 390 -6.76 3.71 -24.21
C ARG A 390 -6.51 2.23 -23.92
N PHE A 391 -5.45 1.67 -24.51
CA PHE A 391 -5.02 0.28 -24.19
C PHE A 391 -4.81 0.05 -22.69
N SER A 392 -4.30 1.05 -21.97
CA SER A 392 -4.12 1.00 -20.51
C SER A 392 -5.42 0.64 -19.75
N ASN A 393 -6.59 1.01 -20.26
CA ASN A 393 -7.87 0.72 -19.60
C ASN A 393 -8.19 -0.77 -19.66
N VAL A 394 -7.94 -1.40 -20.81
CA VAL A 394 -8.10 -2.86 -20.99
C VAL A 394 -7.11 -3.59 -20.10
N PHE A 395 -5.85 -3.18 -20.12
CA PHE A 395 -4.79 -3.77 -19.29
C PHE A 395 -5.15 -3.73 -17.80
N VAL A 396 -5.54 -2.55 -17.27
CA VAL A 396 -5.93 -2.39 -15.85
C VAL A 396 -7.14 -3.25 -15.52
N THR A 397 -8.15 -3.29 -16.39
CA THR A 397 -9.34 -4.14 -16.17
C THR A 397 -8.97 -5.61 -16.08
N VAL A 398 -8.15 -6.12 -17.01
CA VAL A 398 -7.72 -7.53 -17.02
C VAL A 398 -6.92 -7.85 -15.75
N MET A 399 -5.95 -7.01 -15.39
CA MET A 399 -5.14 -7.22 -14.18
C MET A 399 -5.99 -7.19 -12.90
N GLY A 400 -6.99 -6.28 -12.83
CA GLY A 400 -7.93 -6.23 -11.72
C GLY A 400 -8.79 -7.48 -11.61
N LEU A 401 -9.29 -8.01 -12.74
CA LEU A 401 -10.08 -9.25 -12.77
C LEU A 401 -9.24 -10.46 -12.36
N ILE A 402 -7.96 -10.52 -12.77
CA ILE A 402 -7.04 -11.58 -12.35
C ILE A 402 -6.82 -11.49 -10.84
N ALA A 403 -6.57 -10.30 -10.28
CA ALA A 403 -6.38 -10.11 -8.85
C ALA A 403 -7.60 -10.53 -8.03
N ILE A 404 -8.81 -10.20 -8.51
CA ILE A 404 -10.06 -10.59 -7.84
C ILE A 404 -10.29 -12.11 -7.95
N SER A 405 -10.00 -12.71 -9.11
CA SER A 405 -10.22 -14.14 -9.32
C SER A 405 -9.34 -15.05 -8.45
N ALA A 406 -8.23 -14.53 -7.93
CA ALA A 406 -7.38 -15.29 -7.01
C ALA A 406 -8.08 -15.65 -5.68
N VAL A 407 -9.09 -14.86 -5.25
CA VAL A 407 -9.94 -15.21 -4.09
C VAL A 407 -10.68 -16.52 -4.34
N VAL A 408 -11.15 -16.74 -5.57
CA VAL A 408 -11.91 -17.95 -5.93
C VAL A 408 -11.04 -19.19 -5.75
N TYR A 409 -9.75 -19.10 -6.08
CA TYR A 409 -8.81 -20.20 -5.87
C TYR A 409 -8.63 -20.57 -4.39
N GLY A 410 -8.63 -19.57 -3.50
CA GLY A 410 -8.54 -19.79 -2.05
C GLY A 410 -9.80 -20.40 -1.42
N LEU A 411 -10.93 -20.41 -2.17
CA LEU A 411 -12.21 -21.01 -1.74
C LEU A 411 -12.42 -22.42 -2.31
N LEU A 412 -11.61 -22.85 -3.29
CA LEU A 412 -11.61 -24.20 -3.87
C LEU A 412 -10.62 -25.11 -3.17
#